data_33d502127c5757cc2463be29d41c8552
#
_entry.id   33d502127c5757cc2463be29d41c8552
#
_cell.length_a   1.000
_cell.length_b   1.000
_cell.length_c   1.000
_cell.angle_alpha   90.00
_cell.angle_beta   90.00
_cell.angle_gamma   90.00
#
_symmetry.space_group_name_H-M   'P 1'
#
loop_
_entity.id
_entity.type
_entity.pdbx_description
1 polymer ?
#
loop_
_entity_poly.entity_id
_entity_poly.type
_entity_poly.pdbx_seq_one_letter_code
_entity_poly.pdbx_strand_id
1 'polypeptide(L)'
;MTKSISSALVGIALRKGRIQSLDNKSLDYFPEYRDIVTDQRIRDITIRHLLTMSSGIAAVRGSFDKIFAHPIPDTLRQRLLFNPGSGFKYSDPGAHLLGGVLWKATGTPVREFADKELFGPLGVHRFIWYGDNTGLRSGGLSGLFRSRD
;
A
#
# COMPACT_ATOMS: atom_id res chain seq x y z
N MET A 1 12.61 -2.79 -4.04
CA MET A 1 12.87 -3.48 -2.74
C MET A 1 11.71 -3.29 -1.74
N THR A 2 11.25 -2.09 -1.44
CA THR A 2 10.14 -1.84 -0.48
C THR A 2 8.86 -2.62 -0.80
N LYS A 3 8.48 -2.72 -2.08
CA LYS A 3 7.28 -3.45 -2.51
C LYS A 3 7.32 -4.95 -2.18
N SER A 4 8.51 -5.58 -2.27
CA SER A 4 8.69 -6.99 -1.87
C SER A 4 8.50 -7.17 -0.37
N ILE A 5 8.91 -6.18 0.43
CA ILE A 5 8.70 -6.20 1.88
C ILE A 5 7.22 -5.99 2.20
N SER A 6 6.55 -5.04 1.54
CA SER A 6 5.11 -4.85 1.69
C SER A 6 4.34 -6.14 1.37
N SER A 7 4.76 -6.89 0.34
CA SER A 7 4.19 -8.21 0.03
C SER A 7 4.40 -9.22 1.16
N ALA A 8 5.61 -9.29 1.75
CA ALA A 8 5.88 -10.15 2.90
C ALA A 8 5.02 -9.76 4.12
N LEU A 9 4.87 -8.45 4.37
CA LEU A 9 4.03 -7.95 5.47
C LEU A 9 2.54 -8.28 5.26
N VAL A 10 2.03 -8.26 4.04
CA VAL A 10 0.68 -8.74 3.72
C VAL A 10 0.55 -10.23 4.05
N GLY A 11 1.54 -11.06 3.71
CA GLY A 11 1.57 -12.48 4.07
C GLY A 11 1.55 -12.69 5.58
N ILE A 12 2.31 -11.90 6.33
CA ILE A 12 2.30 -11.93 7.80
C ILE A 12 0.94 -11.49 8.37
N ALA A 13 0.35 -10.43 7.81
CA ALA A 13 -0.96 -9.94 8.23
C ALA A 13 -2.07 -10.96 7.98
N LEU A 14 -2.03 -11.69 6.85
CA LEU A 14 -2.90 -12.83 6.55
C LEU A 14 -2.75 -13.94 7.59
N ARG A 15 -1.53 -14.39 7.86
CA ARG A 15 -1.25 -15.44 8.83
C ARG A 15 -1.72 -15.08 10.23
N LYS A 16 -1.67 -13.80 10.59
CA LYS A 16 -2.13 -13.28 11.89
C LYS A 16 -3.65 -12.98 11.92
N GLY A 17 -4.38 -13.24 10.84
CA GLY A 17 -5.81 -12.96 10.75
C GLY A 17 -6.16 -11.46 10.72
N ARG A 18 -5.20 -10.57 10.46
CA ARG A 18 -5.43 -9.12 10.32
C ARG A 18 -6.01 -8.77 8.95
N ILE A 19 -5.67 -9.55 7.95
CA ILE A 19 -6.29 -9.57 6.62
C ILE A 19 -6.91 -10.95 6.47
N GLN A 20 -8.16 -11.04 6.04
CA GLN A 20 -8.88 -12.32 5.94
C GLN A 20 -8.60 -13.01 4.60
N SER A 21 -8.45 -12.25 3.52
CA SER A 21 -8.23 -12.77 2.17
C SER A 21 -7.54 -11.72 1.31
N LEU A 22 -6.75 -12.18 0.32
CA LEU A 22 -6.24 -11.30 -0.74
C LEU A 22 -7.36 -10.77 -1.65
N ASP A 23 -8.53 -11.39 -1.63
CA ASP A 23 -9.69 -10.98 -2.40
C ASP A 23 -10.56 -9.95 -1.67
N ASN A 24 -10.20 -9.55 -0.44
CA ASN A 24 -10.82 -8.42 0.24
C ASN A 24 -10.64 -7.15 -0.61
N LYS A 25 -11.70 -6.36 -0.72
CA LYS A 25 -11.70 -5.09 -1.45
C LYS A 25 -10.85 -4.07 -0.69
N SER A 26 -9.93 -3.41 -1.38
CA SER A 26 -9.05 -2.41 -0.77
C SER A 26 -9.83 -1.23 -0.18
N LEU A 27 -10.94 -0.83 -0.81
CA LEU A 27 -11.78 0.28 -0.37
C LEU A 27 -12.51 -0.01 0.96
N ASP A 28 -12.70 -1.27 1.34
CA ASP A 28 -13.35 -1.62 2.61
C ASP A 28 -12.51 -1.23 3.83
N TYR A 29 -11.21 -1.03 3.65
CA TYR A 29 -10.32 -0.49 4.69
C TYR A 29 -10.39 1.03 4.83
N PHE A 30 -11.08 1.71 3.92
CA PHE A 30 -11.22 3.17 3.88
C PHE A 30 -12.69 3.60 3.73
N PRO A 31 -13.57 3.23 4.68
CA PRO A 31 -14.99 3.56 4.59
C PRO A 31 -15.23 5.07 4.48
N GLU A 32 -14.34 5.87 5.08
CA GLU A 32 -14.36 7.34 5.03
C GLU A 32 -14.17 7.94 3.63
N TYR A 33 -13.66 7.15 2.69
CA TYR A 33 -13.38 7.62 1.32
C TYR A 33 -14.31 7.02 0.26
N ARG A 34 -15.38 6.33 0.64
CA ARG A 34 -16.31 5.71 -0.32
C ARG A 34 -16.98 6.71 -1.25
N ASP A 35 -17.27 7.89 -0.75
CA ASP A 35 -18.04 8.91 -1.49
C ASP A 35 -17.17 9.76 -2.43
N ILE A 36 -15.84 9.72 -2.28
CA ILE A 36 -14.91 10.46 -3.16
C ILE A 36 -14.52 9.69 -4.41
N VAL A 37 -14.89 8.41 -4.50
CA VAL A 37 -14.54 7.53 -5.63
C VAL A 37 -15.30 7.98 -6.88
N THR A 38 -14.57 8.39 -7.91
CA THR A 38 -15.14 8.85 -9.17
C THR A 38 -15.30 7.73 -10.21
N ASP A 39 -14.36 6.80 -10.25
CA ASP A 39 -14.43 5.61 -11.10
C ASP A 39 -14.93 4.41 -10.29
N GLN A 40 -16.16 3.95 -10.59
CA GLN A 40 -16.80 2.88 -9.81
C GLN A 40 -16.01 1.57 -9.80
N ARG A 41 -15.16 1.33 -10.80
CA ARG A 41 -14.27 0.15 -10.88
C ARG A 41 -13.25 0.09 -9.73
N ILE A 42 -12.94 1.22 -9.09
CA ILE A 42 -12.08 1.27 -7.91
C ILE A 42 -12.65 0.40 -6.77
N ARG A 43 -13.97 0.28 -6.68
CA ARG A 43 -14.65 -0.58 -5.71
C ARG A 43 -14.35 -2.07 -5.89
N ASP A 44 -13.84 -2.45 -7.06
CA ASP A 44 -13.48 -3.82 -7.39
C ASP A 44 -12.00 -4.15 -7.20
N ILE A 45 -11.19 -3.16 -6.82
CA ILE A 45 -9.78 -3.37 -6.54
C ILE A 45 -9.64 -4.20 -5.26
N THR A 46 -8.99 -5.36 -5.37
CA THR A 46 -8.64 -6.23 -4.26
C THR A 46 -7.19 -6.02 -3.82
N ILE A 47 -6.84 -6.55 -2.65
CA ILE A 47 -5.44 -6.61 -2.18
C ILE A 47 -4.58 -7.37 -3.19
N ARG A 48 -5.11 -8.44 -3.79
CA ARG A 48 -4.44 -9.20 -4.86
C ARG A 48 -4.09 -8.31 -6.05
N HIS A 49 -5.01 -7.49 -6.52
CA HIS A 49 -4.78 -6.58 -7.65
C HIS A 49 -3.68 -5.56 -7.35
N LEU A 50 -3.57 -5.08 -6.11
CA LEU A 50 -2.50 -4.18 -5.70
C LEU A 50 -1.14 -4.89 -5.66
N LEU A 51 -1.07 -6.10 -5.12
CA LEU A 51 0.15 -6.91 -5.04
C LEU A 51 0.68 -7.30 -6.42
N THR A 52 -0.21 -7.64 -7.34
CA THR A 52 0.16 -8.09 -8.70
C THR A 52 0.29 -6.94 -9.71
N MET A 53 0.16 -5.68 -9.26
CA MET A 53 0.17 -4.50 -10.14
C MET A 53 -0.89 -4.56 -11.25
N SER A 54 -2.03 -5.19 -10.98
CA SER A 54 -3.15 -5.36 -11.91
C SER A 54 -4.39 -4.53 -11.52
N SER A 55 -4.22 -3.54 -10.67
CA SER A 55 -5.33 -2.70 -10.20
C SER A 55 -5.89 -1.73 -11.24
N GLY A 56 -5.14 -1.42 -12.29
CA GLY A 56 -5.50 -0.37 -13.25
C GLY A 56 -5.18 1.06 -12.79
N ILE A 57 -4.71 1.26 -11.57
CA ILE A 57 -4.28 2.58 -11.06
C ILE A 57 -3.07 3.07 -11.86
N ALA A 58 -3.16 4.28 -12.40
CA ALA A 58 -2.09 4.87 -13.19
C ALA A 58 -0.82 5.10 -12.36
N ALA A 59 0.34 4.92 -13.00
CA ALA A 59 1.59 5.43 -12.46
C ALA A 59 1.62 6.95 -12.58
N VAL A 60 2.26 7.61 -11.61
CA VAL A 60 2.45 9.07 -11.64
C VAL A 60 3.85 9.38 -12.12
N ARG A 61 3.96 10.37 -13.03
CA ARG A 61 5.26 10.90 -13.48
C ARG A 61 5.68 12.03 -12.55
N GLY A 62 6.89 11.94 -12.00
CA GLY A 62 7.46 12.95 -11.12
C GLY A 62 7.59 12.50 -9.67
N SER A 63 7.91 13.43 -8.77
CA SER A 63 7.98 13.14 -7.35
C SER A 63 6.58 12.94 -6.79
N PHE A 64 6.33 11.77 -6.22
CA PHE A 64 5.05 11.40 -5.64
C PHE A 64 4.57 12.41 -4.60
N ASP A 65 5.46 12.85 -3.73
CA ASP A 65 5.16 13.80 -2.64
C ASP A 65 4.70 15.18 -3.14
N LYS A 66 5.10 15.54 -4.39
CA LYS A 66 4.70 16.81 -5.00
C LYS A 66 3.37 16.72 -5.74
N ILE A 67 2.95 15.53 -6.10
CA ILE A 67 1.78 15.28 -6.96
C ILE A 67 0.56 14.96 -6.13
N PHE A 68 0.73 14.25 -5.02
CA PHE A 68 -0.36 13.90 -4.12
C PHE A 68 -0.20 14.58 -2.77
N ALA A 69 -1.01 15.61 -2.51
CA ALA A 69 -1.11 16.22 -1.19
C ALA A 69 -1.73 15.23 -0.17
N HIS A 70 -2.65 14.39 -0.67
CA HIS A 70 -3.33 13.36 0.11
C HIS A 70 -3.28 12.01 -0.63
N PRO A 71 -2.20 11.24 -0.51
CA PRO A 71 -1.91 10.10 -1.38
C PRO A 71 -3.02 9.06 -1.51
N ILE A 72 -3.71 8.70 -0.42
CA ILE A 72 -4.80 7.71 -0.49
C ILE A 72 -6.05 8.29 -1.15
N PRO A 73 -6.64 9.42 -0.68
CA PRO A 73 -7.79 10.02 -1.35
C PRO A 73 -7.51 10.37 -2.81
N ASP A 74 -6.33 10.92 -3.11
CA ASP A 74 -5.98 11.30 -4.48
C ASP A 74 -5.85 10.07 -5.39
N THR A 75 -5.33 8.95 -4.87
CA THR A 75 -5.32 7.67 -5.60
C THR A 75 -6.74 7.15 -5.85
N LEU A 76 -7.64 7.26 -4.88
CA LEU A 76 -9.03 6.81 -5.00
C LEU A 76 -9.89 7.70 -5.91
N ARG A 77 -9.43 8.91 -6.26
CA ARG A 77 -10.08 9.79 -7.24
C ARG A 77 -9.62 9.56 -8.67
N GLN A 78 -8.60 8.73 -8.89
CA GLN A 78 -8.08 8.50 -10.24
C GLN A 78 -9.07 7.70 -11.10
N ARG A 79 -9.00 7.93 -12.42
CA ARG A 79 -9.62 7.05 -13.40
C ARG A 79 -8.69 5.87 -13.68
N LEU A 80 -9.23 4.66 -13.67
CA LEU A 80 -8.46 3.47 -13.97
C LEU A 80 -8.12 3.35 -15.46
N LEU A 81 -6.94 2.87 -15.77
CA LEU A 81 -6.47 2.60 -17.13
C LEU A 81 -7.19 1.41 -17.77
N PHE A 82 -7.54 0.42 -16.95
CA PHE A 82 -8.23 -0.81 -17.33
C PHE A 82 -8.99 -1.39 -16.13
N ASN A 83 -9.82 -2.40 -16.36
CA ASN A 83 -10.55 -3.06 -15.28
C ASN A 83 -9.58 -3.83 -14.35
N PRO A 84 -9.78 -3.80 -13.03
CA PRO A 84 -8.95 -4.57 -12.11
C PRO A 84 -8.84 -6.04 -12.52
N GLY A 85 -7.61 -6.53 -12.56
CA GLY A 85 -7.28 -7.90 -12.97
C GLY A 85 -7.12 -8.12 -14.48
N SER A 86 -7.48 -7.16 -15.35
CA SER A 86 -7.44 -7.36 -16.82
C SER A 86 -6.10 -7.00 -17.47
N GLY A 87 -5.14 -6.48 -16.74
CA GLY A 87 -3.85 -6.07 -17.28
C GLY A 87 -2.80 -5.81 -16.20
N PHE A 88 -1.60 -5.48 -16.62
CA PHE A 88 -0.50 -5.13 -15.75
C PHE A 88 -0.09 -3.67 -15.96
N LYS A 89 0.06 -2.93 -14.88
CA LYS A 89 0.67 -1.59 -14.87
C LYS A 89 1.37 -1.35 -13.56
N TYR A 90 2.67 -1.14 -13.62
CA TYR A 90 3.43 -0.71 -12.45
C TYR A 90 2.84 0.60 -11.90
N SER A 91 2.53 0.63 -10.61
CA SER A 91 1.84 1.75 -9.96
C SER A 91 2.39 2.00 -8.57
N ASP A 92 3.07 3.12 -8.38
CA ASP A 92 3.45 3.59 -7.05
C ASP A 92 2.25 4.01 -6.20
N PRO A 93 1.23 4.71 -6.75
CA PRO A 93 0.00 4.97 -5.99
C PRO A 93 -0.70 3.70 -5.51
N GLY A 94 -0.75 2.66 -6.34
CA GLY A 94 -1.31 1.36 -5.94
C GLY A 94 -0.51 0.70 -4.81
N ALA A 95 0.82 0.77 -4.85
CA ALA A 95 1.68 0.27 -3.78
C ALA A 95 1.50 1.07 -2.47
N HIS A 96 1.27 2.38 -2.59
CA HIS A 96 0.99 3.24 -1.44
C HIS A 96 -0.37 2.92 -0.80
N LEU A 97 -1.40 2.71 -1.63
CA LEU A 97 -2.71 2.26 -1.18
C LEU A 97 -2.62 0.92 -0.41
N LEU A 98 -1.78 -0.01 -0.88
CA LEU A 98 -1.50 -1.27 -0.18
C LEU A 98 -0.87 -1.02 1.21
N GLY A 99 0.04 -0.07 1.34
CA GLY A 99 0.59 0.35 2.62
C GLY A 99 -0.49 0.88 3.56
N GLY A 100 -1.43 1.67 3.04
CA GLY A 100 -2.60 2.14 3.78
C GLY A 100 -3.51 0.99 4.25
N VAL A 101 -3.75 -0.01 3.39
CA VAL A 101 -4.50 -1.23 3.76
C VAL A 101 -3.81 -1.96 4.91
N LEU A 102 -2.49 -2.15 4.84
CA LEU A 102 -1.72 -2.79 5.92
C LEU A 102 -1.88 -2.02 7.25
N TRP A 103 -1.72 -0.71 7.21
CA TRP A 103 -1.89 0.12 8.41
C TRP A 103 -3.30 -0.01 9.01
N LYS A 104 -4.34 0.12 8.19
CA LYS A 104 -5.75 -0.02 8.66
C LYS A 104 -6.04 -1.42 9.20
N ALA A 105 -5.56 -2.46 8.53
CA ALA A 105 -5.78 -3.85 8.93
C ALA A 105 -5.05 -4.21 10.23
N THR A 106 -3.84 -3.69 10.43
CA THR A 106 -3.01 -4.03 11.61
C THR A 106 -3.22 -3.09 12.79
N GLY A 107 -3.76 -1.88 12.56
CA GLY A 107 -3.84 -0.81 13.55
C GLY A 107 -2.47 -0.22 13.94
N THR A 108 -1.41 -0.57 13.21
CA THR A 108 -0.02 -0.22 13.52
C THR A 108 0.63 0.41 12.30
N PRO A 109 1.40 1.50 12.42
CA PRO A 109 2.18 2.04 11.31
C PRO A 109 3.02 0.96 10.62
N VAL A 110 3.06 0.98 9.30
CA VAL A 110 3.70 -0.10 8.51
C VAL A 110 5.16 -0.32 8.91
N ARG A 111 5.89 0.76 9.22
CA ARG A 111 7.27 0.67 9.73
C ARG A 111 7.36 -0.12 11.03
N GLU A 112 6.50 0.20 12.01
CA GLU A 112 6.50 -0.46 13.32
C GLU A 112 6.08 -1.93 13.19
N PHE A 113 5.08 -2.19 12.31
CA PHE A 113 4.67 -3.56 12.01
C PHE A 113 5.80 -4.34 11.35
N ALA A 114 6.53 -3.72 10.40
CA ALA A 114 7.68 -4.33 9.75
C ALA A 114 8.83 -4.61 10.73
N ASP A 115 9.12 -3.67 11.63
CA ASP A 115 10.15 -3.83 12.66
C ASP A 115 9.83 -5.02 13.56
N LYS A 116 8.62 -5.03 14.11
CA LYS A 116 8.18 -6.06 15.05
C LYS A 116 8.08 -7.45 14.42
N GLU A 117 7.51 -7.53 13.23
CA GLU A 117 7.04 -8.81 12.68
C GLU A 117 7.97 -9.42 11.62
N LEU A 118 8.88 -8.63 11.07
CA LEU A 118 9.80 -9.06 10.01
C LEU A 118 11.26 -8.78 10.38
N PHE A 119 11.62 -7.54 10.64
CA PHE A 119 13.03 -7.15 10.79
C PHE A 119 13.62 -7.59 12.12
N GLY A 120 12.90 -7.42 13.23
CA GLY A 120 13.35 -7.87 14.55
C GLY A 120 13.65 -9.38 14.56
N PRO A 121 12.72 -10.25 14.13
CA PRO A 121 12.98 -11.69 14.00
C PRO A 121 14.14 -12.06 13.09
N LEU A 122 14.46 -11.22 12.09
CA LEU A 122 15.59 -11.40 11.18
C LEU A 122 16.91 -10.79 11.70
N GLY A 123 16.90 -10.17 12.89
CA GLY A 123 18.08 -9.50 13.45
C GLY A 123 18.44 -8.18 12.75
N VAL A 124 17.54 -7.61 11.96
CA VAL A 124 17.75 -6.34 11.26
C VAL A 124 17.32 -5.19 12.15
N HIS A 125 18.26 -4.58 12.87
CA HIS A 125 17.98 -3.52 13.86
C HIS A 125 18.19 -2.09 13.34
N ARG A 126 18.82 -1.93 12.17
CA ARG A 126 19.09 -0.61 11.58
C ARG A 126 18.53 -0.54 10.17
N PHE A 127 17.43 0.17 10.00
CA PHE A 127 16.84 0.47 8.70
C PHE A 127 16.21 1.86 8.72
N ILE A 128 16.14 2.48 7.54
CA ILE A 128 15.43 3.75 7.36
C ILE A 128 14.18 3.45 6.55
N TRP A 129 13.04 3.89 7.05
CA TRP A 129 11.75 3.81 6.37
C TRP A 129 11.20 5.23 6.22
N TYR A 130 11.09 5.68 4.99
CA TYR A 130 10.51 6.99 4.71
C TYR A 130 8.99 6.87 4.71
N GLY A 131 8.33 7.67 5.55
CA GLY A 131 6.89 7.86 5.54
C GLY A 131 6.47 8.94 4.55
N ASP A 132 5.18 9.07 4.29
CA ASP A 132 4.63 10.23 3.61
C ASP A 132 4.49 11.43 4.57
N ASN A 133 4.31 12.63 4.00
CA ASN A 133 4.17 13.88 4.76
C ASN A 133 2.78 14.05 5.37
N THR A 134 1.86 13.10 5.20
CA THR A 134 0.45 13.25 5.57
C THR A 134 0.15 12.73 6.97
N GLY A 135 1.14 12.24 7.71
CA GLY A 135 0.93 11.56 8.98
C GLY A 135 0.30 10.17 8.85
N LEU A 136 -0.16 9.81 7.67
CA LEU A 136 -0.48 8.45 7.26
C LEU A 136 0.86 7.72 7.10
N ARG A 137 1.40 7.23 8.17
CA ARG A 137 2.68 6.50 8.25
C ARG A 137 2.63 5.17 7.46
N SER A 138 1.97 5.23 6.32
CA SER A 138 1.70 4.09 5.44
C SER A 138 2.85 3.74 4.50
N GLY A 139 3.91 4.54 4.50
CA GLY A 139 5.20 4.37 3.80
C GLY A 139 5.39 3.22 2.81
N GLY A 140 4.40 2.94 1.97
CA GLY A 140 4.48 1.87 0.98
C GLY A 140 5.40 2.17 -0.20
N LEU A 141 5.90 3.41 -0.30
CA LEU A 141 6.56 3.89 -1.51
C LEU A 141 8.08 3.99 -1.44
N SER A 142 8.64 4.37 -0.32
CA SER A 142 10.06 4.68 -0.27
C SER A 142 10.70 4.19 1.02
N GLY A 143 10.90 2.89 1.12
CA GLY A 143 11.85 2.33 2.05
C GLY A 143 13.19 2.18 1.33
N LEU A 144 14.16 3.01 1.63
CA LEU A 144 15.55 2.73 1.32
C LEU A 144 16.15 1.99 2.51
N PHE A 145 16.48 0.72 2.28
CA PHE A 145 17.28 -0.03 3.23
C PHE A 145 18.72 0.44 3.15
N ARG A 146 19.22 0.90 4.24
CA ARG A 146 20.65 1.00 4.49
C ARG A 146 20.93 0.25 5.77
N SER A 147 21.41 -1.00 5.67
CA SER A 147 22.22 -1.54 6.74
C SER A 147 23.54 -0.75 6.69
N ARG A 148 23.88 -0.07 7.75
CA ARG A 148 25.26 0.30 8.03
C ARG A 148 25.71 -0.70 9.08
N ASP A 149 26.71 -1.44 8.72
CA ASP A 149 27.52 -2.24 9.64
C ASP A 149 27.98 -1.40 10.81
#